data_381267b2969f3e0a63b40a594a58cea8
#
_entry.id   381267b2969f3e0a63b40a594a58cea8
#
_cell.length_a   1.000
_cell.length_b   1.000
_cell.length_c   1.000
_cell.angle_alpha   90.00
_cell.angle_beta   90.00
_cell.angle_gamma   90.00
#
_symmetry.space_group_name_H-M   'P 1'
#
loop_
_entity.id
_entity.type
_entity.pdbx_description
1 polymer ?
#
loop_
_entity_poly.entity_id
_entity_poly.type
_entity_poly.pdbx_seq_one_letter_code
_entity_poly.pdbx_strand_id
1 'polypeptide(L)'
;MKILILKPSSIGDVVQALPVLRLLKLHFRDAEIFWWIDSALAPLLQGDPDLAGIVRFERRRWAAPRHWPEMLHSIRWMRDQHFDLVIDLQCLARSGAFAWLANGKFLIGLDEVREGARGFYDVAVPRKSFYTHAVDWYLSALPPLGVPVHKNFQWLPNRPQIAAVVKHKWPAAFASTPHSALRAPHLIALQPGARWQTKRWPAEHFAGLVRLFAKNFPAARFVILGDAGDKPLGEIISHMLSELCLNLCGETTLPEMIEWLRLCDLMVTNDTGPMHVAAALGKPLIALFGPTEPRRTGPYGQLENVLRIDLPCSPCLKGHCAWKNPNECLNAISPAMVFERVRRRLAPV
;
A
#
# COMPACT_ATOMS: atom_id res chain seq x y z
N MET A 1 24.81 3.57 15.90
CA MET A 1 24.76 3.18 14.47
C MET A 1 23.68 3.99 13.78
N LYS A 2 24.00 4.63 12.64
CA LYS A 2 23.01 5.35 11.81
C LYS A 2 22.73 4.60 10.53
N ILE A 3 21.45 4.43 10.19
CA ILE A 3 20.98 3.67 9.02
C ILE A 3 20.10 4.56 8.17
N LEU A 4 20.29 4.58 6.86
CA LEU A 4 19.42 5.24 5.89
C LEU A 4 18.75 4.19 5.01
N ILE A 5 17.41 4.19 4.96
CA ILE A 5 16.62 3.36 4.05
C ILE A 5 16.10 4.25 2.92
N LEU A 6 16.31 3.85 1.66
CA LEU A 6 15.77 4.52 0.49
C LEU A 6 14.61 3.70 -0.10
N LYS A 7 13.38 4.17 0.11
CA LYS A 7 12.18 3.66 -0.56
C LYS A 7 11.17 4.79 -0.74
N PRO A 8 11.34 5.62 -1.79
CA PRO A 8 10.60 6.86 -1.93
C PRO A 8 9.14 6.67 -2.37
N SER A 9 8.80 5.61 -3.09
CA SER A 9 7.46 5.37 -3.65
C SER A 9 7.31 3.93 -4.17
N SER A 10 6.11 3.42 -4.45
CA SER A 10 4.80 4.02 -4.21
C SER A 10 4.25 3.68 -2.81
N ILE A 11 2.99 4.07 -2.46
CA ILE A 11 2.36 3.72 -1.17
C ILE A 11 2.52 2.23 -0.86
N GLY A 12 2.11 1.37 -1.81
CA GLY A 12 2.19 -0.08 -1.63
C GLY A 12 3.61 -0.57 -1.41
N ASP A 13 4.58 -0.05 -2.19
CA ASP A 13 5.99 -0.43 -2.06
C ASP A 13 6.61 0.02 -0.73
N VAL A 14 6.24 1.22 -0.25
CA VAL A 14 6.69 1.71 1.07
C VAL A 14 6.13 0.81 2.18
N VAL A 15 4.84 0.48 2.14
CA VAL A 15 4.22 -0.42 3.11
C VAL A 15 4.88 -1.81 3.07
N GLN A 16 5.12 -2.36 1.88
CA GLN A 16 5.79 -3.65 1.70
C GLN A 16 7.25 -3.66 2.17
N ALA A 17 7.89 -2.49 2.29
CA ALA A 17 9.25 -2.35 2.80
C ALA A 17 9.33 -2.14 4.33
N LEU A 18 8.21 -1.84 5.01
CA LEU A 18 8.19 -1.65 6.47
C LEU A 18 8.77 -2.83 7.28
N PRO A 19 8.60 -4.10 6.88
CA PRO A 19 9.26 -5.22 7.57
C PRO A 19 10.77 -5.07 7.69
N VAL A 20 11.43 -4.47 6.70
CA VAL A 20 12.88 -4.20 6.76
C VAL A 20 13.19 -3.24 7.92
N LEU A 21 12.43 -2.14 8.06
CA LEU A 21 12.56 -1.21 9.19
C LEU A 21 12.38 -1.93 10.53
N ARG A 22 11.30 -2.70 10.66
CA ARG A 22 10.97 -3.41 11.91
C ARG A 22 12.08 -4.36 12.34
N LEU A 23 12.57 -5.19 11.41
CA LEU A 23 13.60 -6.17 11.72
C LEU A 23 14.97 -5.53 11.99
N LEU A 24 15.31 -4.45 11.29
CA LEU A 24 16.50 -3.66 11.59
C LEU A 24 16.44 -3.08 13.00
N LYS A 25 15.30 -2.48 13.39
CA LYS A 25 15.14 -1.86 14.71
C LYS A 25 15.11 -2.91 15.83
N LEU A 26 14.52 -4.08 15.60
CA LEU A 26 14.54 -5.20 16.56
C LEU A 26 15.95 -5.74 16.77
N HIS A 27 16.75 -5.83 15.71
CA HIS A 27 18.12 -6.36 15.77
C HIS A 27 19.11 -5.30 16.29
N PHE A 28 19.03 -4.08 15.79
CA PHE A 28 19.87 -2.94 16.18
C PHE A 28 19.06 -1.95 17.02
N ARG A 29 18.77 -2.27 18.27
CA ARG A 29 17.84 -1.52 19.14
C ARG A 29 18.19 -0.04 19.28
N ASP A 30 19.50 0.27 19.37
CA ASP A 30 20.01 1.64 19.54
C ASP A 30 20.31 2.34 18.20
N ALA A 31 19.96 1.73 17.06
CA ALA A 31 20.17 2.36 15.78
C ALA A 31 19.20 3.54 15.56
N GLU A 32 19.76 4.63 15.04
CA GLU A 32 19.02 5.76 14.50
C GLU A 32 18.72 5.47 13.03
N ILE A 33 17.46 5.14 12.71
CA ILE A 33 17.06 4.78 11.36
C ILE A 33 16.35 5.96 10.71
N PHE A 34 16.83 6.36 9.55
CA PHE A 34 16.25 7.41 8.71
C PHE A 34 15.63 6.81 7.46
N TRP A 35 14.56 7.42 6.96
CA TRP A 35 13.90 6.96 5.74
C TRP A 35 13.82 8.08 4.71
N TRP A 36 14.39 7.86 3.52
CA TRP A 36 14.29 8.74 2.37
C TRP A 36 13.01 8.41 1.58
N ILE A 37 12.06 9.37 1.52
CA ILE A 37 10.71 9.17 1.00
C ILE A 37 10.22 10.39 0.24
N ASP A 38 9.41 10.18 -0.80
CA ASP A 38 8.67 11.25 -1.50
C ASP A 38 7.83 12.04 -0.49
N SER A 39 7.92 13.37 -0.55
CA SER A 39 7.23 14.27 0.40
C SER A 39 5.73 14.02 0.48
N ALA A 40 5.09 13.64 -0.63
CA ALA A 40 3.67 13.32 -0.65
C ALA A 40 3.33 12.07 0.16
N LEU A 41 4.30 11.17 0.39
CA LEU A 41 4.13 9.94 1.15
C LEU A 41 4.70 10.01 2.57
N ALA A 42 5.41 11.07 2.93
CA ALA A 42 5.98 11.27 4.26
C ALA A 42 4.96 11.10 5.41
N PRO A 43 3.68 11.52 5.27
CA PRO A 43 2.66 11.30 6.30
C PRO A 43 2.44 9.82 6.66
N LEU A 44 2.74 8.88 5.74
CA LEU A 44 2.65 7.44 6.00
C LEU A 44 3.59 7.00 7.13
N LEU A 45 4.77 7.61 7.21
CA LEU A 45 5.84 7.27 8.15
C LEU A 45 5.94 8.26 9.33
N GLN A 46 5.25 9.39 9.27
CA GLN A 46 5.33 10.41 10.31
C GLN A 46 4.87 9.88 11.67
N GLY A 47 5.71 10.08 12.70
CA GLY A 47 5.44 9.58 14.04
C GLY A 47 5.66 8.07 14.20
N ASP A 48 6.35 7.41 13.26
CA ASP A 48 6.74 6.01 13.42
C ASP A 48 7.84 5.89 14.50
N PRO A 49 7.63 5.09 15.57
CA PRO A 49 8.55 5.02 16.70
C PRO A 49 9.91 4.41 16.37
N ASP A 50 10.02 3.64 15.27
CA ASP A 50 11.27 3.01 14.87
C ASP A 50 12.15 3.93 14.00
N LEU A 51 11.62 5.11 13.60
CA LEU A 51 12.35 6.10 12.82
C LEU A 51 12.89 7.23 13.70
N ALA A 52 14.17 7.53 13.54
CA ALA A 52 14.80 8.73 14.09
C ALA A 52 14.47 9.98 13.24
N GLY A 53 14.23 9.80 11.93
CA GLY A 53 13.88 10.91 11.06
C GLY A 53 13.44 10.49 9.66
N ILE A 54 12.85 11.46 8.95
CA ILE A 54 12.39 11.32 7.57
C ILE A 54 13.15 12.32 6.70
N VAL A 55 13.81 11.81 5.67
CA VAL A 55 14.49 12.62 4.64
C VAL A 55 13.55 12.75 3.45
N ARG A 56 13.07 13.97 3.21
CA ARG A 56 12.08 14.22 2.17
C ARG A 56 12.72 14.31 0.79
N PHE A 57 12.14 13.60 -0.16
CA PHE A 57 12.49 13.65 -1.57
C PHE A 57 11.43 14.45 -2.33
N GLU A 58 11.79 15.67 -2.73
CA GLU A 58 10.91 16.60 -3.47
C GLU A 58 10.93 16.30 -4.98
N ARG A 59 10.50 15.08 -5.35
CA ARG A 59 10.62 14.54 -6.71
C ARG A 59 10.18 15.49 -7.82
N ARG A 60 9.01 16.12 -7.63
CA ARG A 60 8.42 17.02 -8.65
C ARG A 60 9.15 18.36 -8.68
N ARG A 61 9.51 18.86 -7.51
CA ARG A 61 10.16 20.16 -7.34
C ARG A 61 11.57 20.14 -7.86
N TRP A 62 12.37 19.11 -7.53
CA TRP A 62 13.76 18.98 -7.97
C TRP A 62 13.92 18.61 -9.45
N ALA A 63 12.84 18.34 -10.17
CA ALA A 63 12.86 18.22 -11.62
C ALA A 63 13.19 19.56 -12.31
N ALA A 64 12.96 20.72 -11.65
CA ALA A 64 13.28 22.03 -12.17
C ALA A 64 14.65 22.51 -11.63
N PRO A 65 15.59 22.98 -12.49
CA PRO A 65 16.94 23.39 -12.10
C PRO A 65 17.00 24.45 -10.98
N ARG A 66 16.03 25.35 -10.93
CA ARG A 66 15.93 26.37 -9.87
C ARG A 66 15.88 25.80 -8.45
N HIS A 67 15.50 24.54 -8.27
CA HIS A 67 15.43 23.85 -6.99
C HIS A 67 16.60 22.90 -6.72
N TRP A 68 17.60 22.84 -7.59
CA TRP A 68 18.79 22.03 -7.35
C TRP A 68 19.58 22.45 -6.09
N PRO A 69 19.66 23.74 -5.70
CA PRO A 69 20.28 24.11 -4.42
C PRO A 69 19.64 23.37 -3.22
N GLU A 70 18.31 23.20 -3.20
CA GLU A 70 17.59 22.44 -2.15
C GLU A 70 17.97 20.95 -2.18
N MET A 71 18.06 20.37 -3.38
CA MET A 71 18.50 18.99 -3.57
C MET A 71 19.95 18.80 -3.07
N LEU A 72 20.85 19.72 -3.42
CA LEU A 72 22.24 19.69 -2.98
C LEU A 72 22.35 19.85 -1.46
N HIS A 73 21.51 20.71 -0.86
CA HIS A 73 21.42 20.85 0.60
C HIS A 73 20.98 19.53 1.24
N SER A 74 19.95 18.85 0.71
CA SER A 74 19.52 17.54 1.20
C SER A 74 20.62 16.49 1.10
N ILE A 75 21.37 16.47 -0.02
CA ILE A 75 22.51 15.55 -0.20
C ILE A 75 23.62 15.87 0.82
N ARG A 76 23.97 17.14 1.01
CA ARG A 76 24.97 17.55 2.03
C ARG A 76 24.52 17.10 3.41
N TRP A 77 23.28 17.37 3.78
CA TRP A 77 22.73 16.93 5.05
C TRP A 77 22.86 15.41 5.24
N MET A 78 22.52 14.60 4.22
CA MET A 78 22.70 13.15 4.30
C MET A 78 24.17 12.75 4.50
N ARG A 79 25.11 13.39 3.83
CA ARG A 79 26.55 13.15 4.01
C ARG A 79 27.02 13.47 5.42
N ASP A 80 26.56 14.59 5.98
CA ASP A 80 26.94 15.07 7.32
C ASP A 80 26.38 14.16 8.42
N GLN A 81 25.39 13.31 8.12
CA GLN A 81 24.92 12.30 9.07
C GLN A 81 25.92 11.16 9.30
N HIS A 82 26.86 10.93 8.38
CA HIS A 82 27.85 9.84 8.45
C HIS A 82 27.19 8.48 8.69
N PHE A 83 26.26 8.08 7.81
CA PHE A 83 25.56 6.81 7.92
C PHE A 83 26.54 5.64 7.93
N ASP A 84 26.35 4.70 8.87
CA ASP A 84 27.08 3.44 8.91
C ASP A 84 26.58 2.47 7.84
N LEU A 85 25.27 2.54 7.53
CA LEU A 85 24.61 1.65 6.57
C LEU A 85 23.60 2.44 5.74
N VAL A 86 23.62 2.23 4.44
CA VAL A 86 22.62 2.74 3.50
C VAL A 86 21.99 1.55 2.78
N ILE A 87 20.66 1.51 2.72
CA ILE A 87 19.89 0.41 2.12
C ILE A 87 18.98 0.96 1.04
N ASP A 88 19.27 0.66 -0.24
CA ASP A 88 18.40 1.03 -1.35
C ASP A 88 17.42 -0.10 -1.72
N LEU A 89 16.16 0.07 -1.32
CA LEU A 89 15.06 -0.84 -1.65
C LEU A 89 14.29 -0.39 -2.91
N GLN A 90 14.67 0.73 -3.53
CA GLN A 90 14.02 1.23 -4.74
C GLN A 90 14.62 0.66 -6.01
N CYS A 91 15.91 0.35 -6.01
CA CYS A 91 16.69 -0.29 -7.09
C CYS A 91 16.60 0.41 -8.47
N LEU A 92 16.46 1.73 -8.51
CA LEU A 92 16.51 2.54 -9.72
C LEU A 92 17.83 3.32 -9.77
N ALA A 93 18.32 3.65 -10.98
CA ALA A 93 19.55 4.43 -11.12
C ALA A 93 19.55 5.70 -10.27
N ARG A 94 18.41 6.39 -10.22
CA ARG A 94 18.26 7.60 -9.40
C ARG A 94 18.41 7.32 -7.90
N SER A 95 17.75 6.31 -7.36
CA SER A 95 17.87 5.99 -5.94
C SER A 95 19.26 5.49 -5.60
N GLY A 96 19.89 4.70 -6.47
CA GLY A 96 21.29 4.28 -6.33
C GLY A 96 22.24 5.46 -6.27
N ALA A 97 22.05 6.46 -7.14
CA ALA A 97 22.85 7.69 -7.12
C ALA A 97 22.69 8.47 -5.80
N PHE A 98 21.45 8.64 -5.29
CA PHE A 98 21.22 9.30 -3.99
C PHE A 98 21.81 8.47 -2.83
N ALA A 99 21.70 7.14 -2.88
CA ALA A 99 22.28 6.25 -1.89
C ALA A 99 23.82 6.38 -1.86
N TRP A 100 24.45 6.40 -3.02
CA TRP A 100 25.91 6.62 -3.16
C TRP A 100 26.33 8.02 -2.70
N LEU A 101 25.56 9.05 -3.08
CA LEU A 101 25.81 10.43 -2.66
C LEU A 101 25.63 10.65 -1.15
N ALA A 102 24.81 9.83 -0.45
CA ALA A 102 24.72 9.86 0.99
C ALA A 102 26.02 9.45 1.70
N ASN A 103 26.96 8.81 0.97
CA ASN A 103 28.31 8.49 1.41
C ASN A 103 28.37 7.69 2.71
N GLY A 104 27.50 6.68 2.84
CA GLY A 104 27.54 5.74 3.96
C GLY A 104 28.76 4.82 3.90
N LYS A 105 29.15 4.23 5.05
CA LYS A 105 30.28 3.31 5.15
C LYS A 105 30.06 2.00 4.39
N PHE A 106 28.80 1.56 4.31
CA PHE A 106 28.39 0.35 3.60
C PHE A 106 27.06 0.58 2.90
N LEU A 107 26.99 0.23 1.63
CA LEU A 107 25.81 0.44 0.79
C LEU A 107 25.34 -0.88 0.21
N ILE A 108 24.14 -1.32 0.61
CA ILE A 108 23.45 -2.50 0.09
C ILE A 108 22.21 -2.08 -0.70
N GLY A 109 21.99 -2.70 -1.84
CA GLY A 109 20.81 -2.44 -2.65
C GLY A 109 20.25 -3.70 -3.28
N LEU A 110 19.02 -3.61 -3.78
CA LEU A 110 18.40 -4.69 -4.52
C LEU A 110 18.84 -4.64 -5.99
N ASP A 111 19.13 -5.80 -6.56
CA ASP A 111 19.56 -5.92 -7.95
C ASP A 111 18.34 -6.10 -8.86
N GLU A 112 17.85 -5.01 -9.43
CA GLU A 112 16.96 -5.05 -10.59
C GLU A 112 17.75 -4.61 -11.81
N VAL A 113 17.87 -5.49 -12.79
CA VAL A 113 18.69 -5.27 -14.02
C VAL A 113 18.25 -4.03 -14.84
N ARG A 114 17.09 -3.47 -14.49
CA ARG A 114 16.34 -2.52 -15.30
C ARG A 114 17.02 -1.18 -15.59
N GLU A 115 17.77 -0.61 -14.63
CA GLU A 115 18.37 0.73 -14.74
C GLU A 115 19.84 0.79 -14.31
N GLY A 116 20.49 -0.36 -14.07
CA GLY A 116 21.91 -0.41 -13.74
C GLY A 116 22.29 0.14 -12.36
N ALA A 117 21.36 0.24 -11.41
CA ALA A 117 21.62 0.73 -10.05
C ALA A 117 22.67 -0.10 -9.30
N ARG A 118 22.89 -1.36 -9.70
CA ARG A 118 23.90 -2.27 -9.13
C ARG A 118 25.29 -1.66 -9.02
N GLY A 119 25.68 -0.79 -9.96
CA GLY A 119 27.01 -0.16 -9.99
C GLY A 119 27.28 0.80 -8.83
N PHE A 120 26.26 1.16 -8.04
CA PHE A 120 26.39 2.03 -6.87
C PHE A 120 26.58 1.26 -5.55
N TYR A 121 26.35 -0.07 -5.52
CA TYR A 121 26.23 -0.85 -4.28
C TYR A 121 27.52 -1.66 -4.01
N ASP A 122 27.92 -1.72 -2.73
CA ASP A 122 28.93 -2.66 -2.26
C ASP A 122 28.39 -4.10 -2.34
N VAL A 123 27.10 -4.28 -1.99
CA VAL A 123 26.38 -5.55 -2.14
C VAL A 123 25.08 -5.33 -2.87
N ALA A 124 24.91 -6.05 -3.98
CA ALA A 124 23.67 -6.07 -4.76
C ALA A 124 22.94 -7.42 -4.54
N VAL A 125 21.70 -7.36 -4.03
CA VAL A 125 20.91 -8.55 -3.69
C VAL A 125 19.95 -8.90 -4.82
N PRO A 126 20.15 -10.03 -5.52
CA PRO A 126 19.34 -10.40 -6.66
C PRO A 126 17.94 -10.85 -6.24
N ARG A 127 16.97 -10.68 -7.13
CA ARG A 127 15.65 -11.28 -6.99
C ARG A 127 15.73 -12.76 -7.35
N LYS A 128 15.34 -13.66 -6.43
CA LYS A 128 15.47 -15.12 -6.62
C LYS A 128 14.70 -15.66 -7.82
N SER A 129 13.53 -15.09 -8.11
CA SER A 129 12.72 -15.45 -9.28
C SER A 129 11.79 -14.30 -9.66
N PHE A 130 11.24 -14.37 -10.89
CA PHE A 130 10.20 -13.43 -11.34
C PHE A 130 9.01 -13.38 -10.37
N TYR A 131 8.66 -14.50 -9.76
CA TYR A 131 7.51 -14.63 -8.86
C TYR A 131 7.80 -14.33 -7.40
N THR A 132 9.06 -14.02 -7.03
CA THR A 132 9.38 -13.63 -5.66
C THR A 132 8.54 -12.41 -5.27
N HIS A 133 7.80 -12.52 -4.17
CA HIS A 133 6.99 -11.41 -3.68
C HIS A 133 7.86 -10.21 -3.28
N ALA A 134 7.37 -8.98 -3.49
CA ALA A 134 8.13 -7.78 -3.22
C ALA A 134 8.61 -7.69 -1.74
N VAL A 135 7.76 -8.08 -0.79
CA VAL A 135 8.14 -8.13 0.64
C VAL A 135 9.32 -9.08 0.87
N ASP A 136 9.25 -10.29 0.32
CA ASP A 136 10.32 -11.29 0.51
C ASP A 136 11.61 -10.84 -0.16
N TRP A 137 11.50 -10.14 -1.27
CA TRP A 137 12.65 -9.55 -1.94
C TRP A 137 13.26 -8.41 -1.14
N TYR A 138 12.46 -7.51 -0.57
CA TYR A 138 12.97 -6.44 0.31
C TYR A 138 13.65 -7.03 1.54
N LEU A 139 13.05 -8.04 2.16
CA LEU A 139 13.62 -8.76 3.30
C LEU A 139 14.92 -9.48 2.97
N SER A 140 15.18 -9.85 1.70
CA SER A 140 16.43 -10.51 1.31
C SER A 140 17.67 -9.60 1.42
N ALA A 141 17.49 -8.28 1.61
CA ALA A 141 18.58 -7.37 1.94
C ALA A 141 19.12 -7.54 3.38
N LEU A 142 18.39 -8.22 4.27
CA LEU A 142 18.73 -8.33 5.69
C LEU A 142 19.77 -9.42 6.03
N PRO A 143 19.71 -10.65 5.48
CA PRO A 143 20.68 -11.70 5.79
C PRO A 143 22.14 -11.33 5.55
N PRO A 144 22.52 -10.61 4.45
CA PRO A 144 23.89 -10.13 4.27
C PRO A 144 24.37 -9.18 5.38
N LEU A 145 23.45 -8.58 6.13
CA LEU A 145 23.72 -7.70 7.26
C LEU A 145 23.73 -8.46 8.62
N GLY A 146 23.59 -9.78 8.61
CA GLY A 146 23.46 -10.60 9.81
C GLY A 146 22.12 -10.47 10.53
N VAL A 147 21.11 -9.83 9.92
CA VAL A 147 19.78 -9.62 10.52
C VAL A 147 18.87 -10.80 10.18
N PRO A 148 18.35 -11.53 11.19
CA PRO A 148 17.47 -12.67 10.95
C PRO A 148 16.11 -12.21 10.42
N VAL A 149 15.55 -12.98 9.46
CA VAL A 149 14.24 -12.70 8.88
C VAL A 149 13.17 -13.57 9.54
N HIS A 150 12.17 -12.92 10.12
CA HIS A 150 10.97 -13.56 10.68
C HIS A 150 9.74 -12.69 10.44
N LYS A 151 8.54 -13.19 10.78
CA LYS A 151 7.26 -12.49 10.57
C LYS A 151 6.61 -11.97 11.86
N ASN A 152 7.31 -12.06 12.97
CA ASN A 152 6.81 -11.62 14.28
C ASN A 152 7.14 -10.12 14.50
N PHE A 153 6.35 -9.23 13.90
CA PHE A 153 6.44 -7.78 14.08
C PHE A 153 5.09 -7.12 13.69
N GLN A 154 4.85 -5.94 14.22
CA GLN A 154 3.73 -5.10 13.82
C GLN A 154 4.16 -4.22 12.63
N TRP A 155 3.44 -4.28 11.52
CA TRP A 155 3.80 -3.54 10.30
C TRP A 155 3.63 -2.02 10.47
N LEU A 156 2.47 -1.61 10.95
CA LEU A 156 2.06 -0.20 11.06
C LEU A 156 1.80 0.15 12.52
N PRO A 157 2.37 1.25 13.04
CA PRO A 157 2.17 1.68 14.41
C PRO A 157 0.71 2.08 14.66
N ASN A 158 0.28 2.01 15.91
CA ASN A 158 -0.99 2.56 16.34
C ASN A 158 -0.90 4.09 16.43
N ARG A 159 -1.96 4.78 16.01
CA ARG A 159 -2.06 6.25 16.01
C ARG A 159 -3.34 6.70 16.71
N PRO A 160 -3.39 6.67 18.05
CA PRO A 160 -4.63 6.89 18.80
C PRO A 160 -5.25 8.27 18.54
N GLN A 161 -4.44 9.32 18.33
CA GLN A 161 -4.94 10.67 18.00
C GLN A 161 -5.67 10.68 16.65
N ILE A 162 -5.10 10.02 15.63
CA ILE A 162 -5.73 9.92 14.31
C ILE A 162 -6.97 9.04 14.37
N ALA A 163 -6.93 7.96 15.12
CA ALA A 163 -8.08 7.09 15.34
C ALA A 163 -9.25 7.85 15.99
N ALA A 164 -8.98 8.77 16.94
CA ALA A 164 -9.99 9.64 17.54
C ALA A 164 -10.63 10.58 16.49
N VAL A 165 -9.80 11.22 15.63
CA VAL A 165 -10.30 12.06 14.51
C VAL A 165 -11.22 11.27 13.59
N VAL A 166 -10.81 10.06 13.20
CA VAL A 166 -11.60 9.20 12.32
C VAL A 166 -12.94 8.81 12.98
N LYS A 167 -12.94 8.49 14.27
CA LYS A 167 -14.18 8.20 15.01
C LYS A 167 -15.15 9.39 15.04
N HIS A 168 -14.66 10.61 15.12
CA HIS A 168 -15.51 11.80 15.03
C HIS A 168 -16.11 12.04 13.65
N LYS A 169 -15.44 11.57 12.58
CA LYS A 169 -15.97 11.59 11.22
C LYS A 169 -17.01 10.49 10.95
N TRP A 170 -17.22 9.59 11.91
CA TRP A 170 -18.21 8.53 11.79
C TRP A 170 -19.61 9.12 11.87
N PRO A 171 -20.45 9.00 10.81
CA PRO A 171 -21.79 9.60 10.83
C PRO A 171 -22.66 9.00 11.93
N ALA A 172 -23.48 9.82 12.56
CA ALA A 172 -24.50 9.36 13.51
C ALA A 172 -25.43 8.30 12.89
N ALA A 173 -25.71 8.41 11.59
CA ALA A 173 -26.48 7.43 10.83
C ALA A 173 -25.84 6.03 10.81
N PHE A 174 -24.52 5.91 10.93
CA PHE A 174 -23.83 4.63 11.06
C PHE A 174 -23.80 4.11 12.50
N ALA A 175 -23.92 5.02 13.48
CA ALA A 175 -23.95 4.69 14.90
C ALA A 175 -25.35 4.25 15.38
N SER A 176 -26.41 4.74 14.74
CA SER A 176 -27.82 4.53 15.13
C SER A 176 -28.46 3.27 14.53
N THR A 177 -27.70 2.38 13.90
CA THR A 177 -28.21 1.06 13.53
C THR A 177 -28.51 0.30 14.83
N PRO A 178 -29.77 -0.12 15.10
CA PRO A 178 -30.07 -0.87 16.32
C PRO A 178 -29.15 -2.08 16.38
N HIS A 179 -28.40 -2.20 17.46
CA HIS A 179 -27.71 -3.44 17.81
C HIS A 179 -28.80 -4.48 18.08
N SER A 180 -29.38 -5.04 17.04
CA SER A 180 -30.15 -6.30 17.21
C SER A 180 -29.10 -7.31 17.71
N ALA A 181 -29.39 -7.89 18.84
CA ALA A 181 -28.49 -8.59 19.75
C ALA A 181 -27.73 -9.81 19.18
N LEU A 182 -27.58 -9.95 17.86
CA LEU A 182 -27.00 -11.13 17.24
C LEU A 182 -25.82 -10.88 16.31
N ARG A 183 -25.55 -9.65 15.80
CA ARG A 183 -24.32 -9.32 15.04
C ARG A 183 -24.14 -7.81 14.92
N ALA A 184 -22.92 -7.32 15.22
CA ALA A 184 -22.50 -5.97 14.87
C ALA A 184 -22.62 -5.75 13.35
N PRO A 185 -23.02 -4.53 12.88
CA PRO A 185 -23.04 -4.23 11.47
C PRO A 185 -21.63 -4.35 10.88
N HIS A 186 -21.49 -5.05 9.76
CA HIS A 186 -20.20 -5.13 9.07
C HIS A 186 -19.86 -3.81 8.39
N LEU A 187 -18.67 -3.30 8.67
CA LEU A 187 -18.10 -2.18 7.95
C LEU A 187 -17.13 -2.67 6.87
N ILE A 188 -17.47 -2.40 5.61
CA ILE A 188 -16.69 -2.85 4.46
C ILE A 188 -16.05 -1.66 3.77
N ALA A 189 -14.71 -1.68 3.63
CA ALA A 189 -14.00 -0.70 2.83
C ALA A 189 -14.07 -1.06 1.34
N LEU A 190 -14.35 -0.09 0.49
CA LEU A 190 -14.30 -0.21 -0.96
C LEU A 190 -13.21 0.73 -1.52
N GLN A 191 -12.33 0.19 -2.37
CA GLN A 191 -11.28 0.96 -3.04
C GLN A 191 -11.43 0.82 -4.55
N PRO A 192 -12.26 1.67 -5.20
CA PRO A 192 -12.52 1.58 -6.63
C PRO A 192 -11.41 2.17 -7.51
N GLY A 193 -10.59 3.07 -6.95
CA GLY A 193 -9.50 3.71 -7.64
C GLY A 193 -8.27 2.82 -7.82
N ALA A 194 -7.53 3.04 -8.88
CA ALA A 194 -6.18 2.54 -9.10
C ALA A 194 -5.46 3.45 -10.10
N ARG A 195 -4.11 3.49 -10.06
CA ARG A 195 -3.31 4.33 -10.95
C ARG A 195 -3.52 4.02 -12.44
N TRP A 196 -3.61 2.74 -12.80
CA TRP A 196 -3.88 2.30 -14.16
C TRP A 196 -5.38 2.02 -14.31
N GLN A 197 -5.99 2.52 -15.37
CA GLN A 197 -7.39 2.20 -15.68
C GLN A 197 -7.60 0.70 -15.90
N THR A 198 -6.60 0.01 -16.46
CA THR A 198 -6.62 -1.44 -16.64
C THR A 198 -6.65 -2.25 -15.33
N LYS A 199 -6.43 -1.61 -14.19
CA LYS A 199 -6.53 -2.19 -12.85
C LYS A 199 -7.84 -1.86 -12.14
N ARG A 200 -8.75 -1.12 -12.78
CA ARG A 200 -10.00 -0.67 -12.16
C ARG A 200 -11.14 -1.62 -12.50
N TRP A 201 -11.68 -2.27 -11.51
CA TRP A 201 -12.98 -2.94 -11.62
C TRP A 201 -14.05 -1.89 -11.80
N PRO A 202 -15.07 -2.08 -12.68
CA PRO A 202 -16.07 -1.06 -12.98
C PRO A 202 -16.77 -0.54 -11.70
N ALA A 203 -16.99 0.77 -11.62
CA ALA A 203 -17.69 1.39 -10.48
C ALA A 203 -19.13 0.86 -10.35
N GLU A 204 -19.77 0.57 -11.49
CA GLU A 204 -21.10 -0.03 -11.57
C GLU A 204 -21.13 -1.43 -10.96
N HIS A 205 -20.04 -2.17 -11.03
CA HIS A 205 -19.90 -3.49 -10.40
C HIS A 205 -19.74 -3.35 -8.88
N PHE A 206 -18.99 -2.35 -8.38
CA PHE A 206 -18.97 -2.01 -6.96
C PHE A 206 -20.38 -1.62 -6.46
N ALA A 207 -21.11 -0.79 -7.22
CA ALA A 207 -22.49 -0.46 -6.90
C ALA A 207 -23.40 -1.69 -6.89
N GLY A 208 -23.19 -2.63 -7.84
CA GLY A 208 -23.87 -3.92 -7.88
C GLY A 208 -23.59 -4.77 -6.63
N LEU A 209 -22.34 -4.76 -6.14
CA LEU A 209 -21.94 -5.44 -4.92
C LEU A 209 -22.66 -4.83 -3.70
N VAL A 210 -22.70 -3.50 -3.57
CA VAL A 210 -23.45 -2.81 -2.48
C VAL A 210 -24.91 -3.19 -2.49
N ARG A 211 -25.57 -3.23 -3.66
CA ARG A 211 -26.98 -3.67 -3.80
C ARG A 211 -27.19 -5.10 -3.33
N LEU A 212 -26.27 -6.03 -3.64
CA LEU A 212 -26.34 -7.41 -3.16
C LEU A 212 -26.24 -7.48 -1.63
N PHE A 213 -25.37 -6.65 -1.03
CA PHE A 213 -25.26 -6.56 0.42
C PHE A 213 -26.49 -5.94 1.05
N ALA A 214 -27.03 -4.84 0.51
CA ALA A 214 -28.26 -4.20 1.00
C ALA A 214 -29.42 -5.19 1.10
N LYS A 215 -29.54 -6.09 0.11
CA LYS A 215 -30.59 -7.13 0.07
C LYS A 215 -30.38 -8.24 1.13
N ASN A 216 -29.13 -8.67 1.36
CA ASN A 216 -28.83 -9.86 2.14
C ASN A 216 -28.31 -9.54 3.57
N PHE A 217 -27.71 -8.35 3.75
CA PHE A 217 -27.12 -7.86 4.99
C PHE A 217 -27.47 -6.37 5.18
N PRO A 218 -28.72 -6.01 5.48
CA PRO A 218 -29.17 -4.60 5.51
C PRO A 218 -28.45 -3.75 6.57
N ALA A 219 -27.84 -4.38 7.56
CA ALA A 219 -27.01 -3.70 8.55
C ALA A 219 -25.58 -3.38 8.07
N ALA A 220 -25.13 -3.92 6.93
CA ALA A 220 -23.80 -3.61 6.39
C ALA A 220 -23.67 -2.13 6.02
N ARG A 221 -22.47 -1.57 6.26
CA ARG A 221 -22.13 -0.20 5.91
C ARG A 221 -20.84 -0.20 5.10
N PHE A 222 -20.68 0.82 4.27
CA PHE A 222 -19.56 0.92 3.34
C PHE A 222 -18.84 2.26 3.50
N VAL A 223 -17.51 2.21 3.53
CA VAL A 223 -16.67 3.40 3.33
C VAL A 223 -15.96 3.27 2.00
N ILE A 224 -16.06 4.29 1.17
CA ILE A 224 -15.41 4.32 -0.14
C ILE A 224 -14.17 5.19 0.01
N LEU A 225 -13.00 4.58 -0.20
CA LEU A 225 -11.70 5.24 -0.08
C LEU A 225 -11.12 5.50 -1.47
N GLY A 226 -10.38 6.60 -1.61
CA GLY A 226 -9.74 6.98 -2.86
C GLY A 226 -9.09 8.34 -2.76
N ASP A 227 -8.36 8.73 -3.79
CA ASP A 227 -7.90 10.11 -3.94
C ASP A 227 -9.00 11.03 -4.49
N ALA A 228 -8.69 12.34 -4.63
CA ALA A 228 -9.67 13.29 -5.15
C ALA A 228 -10.15 12.97 -6.59
N GLY A 229 -9.29 12.34 -7.40
CA GLY A 229 -9.63 11.88 -8.75
C GLY A 229 -10.60 10.69 -8.78
N ASP A 230 -10.72 9.97 -7.66
CA ASP A 230 -11.63 8.82 -7.53
C ASP A 230 -13.03 9.23 -7.04
N LYS A 231 -13.25 10.51 -6.69
CA LYS A 231 -14.55 11.01 -6.18
C LYS A 231 -15.74 10.66 -7.09
N PRO A 232 -15.65 10.81 -8.43
CA PRO A 232 -16.75 10.40 -9.33
C PRO A 232 -17.05 8.89 -9.26
N LEU A 233 -16.03 8.04 -9.04
CA LEU A 233 -16.26 6.60 -8.86
C LEU A 233 -17.04 6.32 -7.57
N GLY A 234 -16.69 7.02 -6.48
CA GLY A 234 -17.41 6.95 -5.22
C GLY A 234 -18.87 7.42 -5.34
N GLU A 235 -19.12 8.46 -6.11
CA GLU A 235 -20.47 8.96 -6.39
C GLU A 235 -21.32 7.94 -7.15
N ILE A 236 -20.78 7.27 -8.18
CA ILE A 236 -21.46 6.18 -8.89
C ILE A 236 -21.83 5.06 -7.94
N ILE A 237 -20.92 4.68 -7.03
CA ILE A 237 -21.12 3.57 -6.08
C ILE A 237 -22.21 3.91 -5.05
N SER A 238 -22.22 5.13 -4.51
CA SER A 238 -23.12 5.55 -3.45
C SER A 238 -24.48 6.08 -3.94
N HIS A 239 -24.63 6.39 -5.23
CA HIS A 239 -25.77 7.12 -5.80
C HIS A 239 -27.15 6.56 -5.38
N MET A 240 -27.33 5.24 -5.37
CA MET A 240 -28.62 4.60 -5.09
C MET A 240 -28.82 4.18 -3.63
N LEU A 241 -27.76 4.19 -2.83
CA LEU A 241 -27.73 3.67 -1.44
C LEU A 241 -26.84 4.54 -0.58
N SER A 242 -27.04 5.87 -0.66
CA SER A 242 -26.22 6.87 0.04
C SER A 242 -26.28 6.71 1.58
N GLU A 243 -27.38 6.16 2.11
CA GLU A 243 -27.54 5.87 3.53
C GLU A 243 -26.67 4.70 4.03
N LEU A 244 -26.19 3.85 3.12
CA LEU A 244 -25.30 2.72 3.44
C LEU A 244 -23.82 3.04 3.15
N CYS A 245 -23.55 4.08 2.35
CA CYS A 245 -22.24 4.38 1.81
C CYS A 245 -21.72 5.76 2.26
N LEU A 246 -20.54 5.79 2.84
CA LEU A 246 -19.80 7.01 3.12
C LEU A 246 -18.69 7.18 2.07
N ASN A 247 -18.86 8.14 1.17
CA ASN A 247 -17.83 8.45 0.16
C ASN A 247 -16.76 9.38 0.76
N LEU A 248 -15.58 8.86 0.98
CA LEU A 248 -14.43 9.56 1.54
C LEU A 248 -13.31 9.81 0.49
N CYS A 249 -13.59 9.64 -0.80
CA CYS A 249 -12.63 9.90 -1.86
C CYS A 249 -12.18 11.36 -1.84
N GLY A 250 -10.86 11.58 -1.65
CA GLY A 250 -10.26 12.91 -1.52
C GLY A 250 -10.45 13.58 -0.16
N GLU A 251 -11.12 12.95 0.80
CA GLU A 251 -11.45 13.53 2.11
C GLU A 251 -10.65 12.92 3.26
N THR A 252 -9.71 12.03 2.97
CA THR A 252 -8.84 11.41 3.95
C THR A 252 -7.38 11.68 3.65
N THR A 253 -6.61 11.93 4.70
CA THR A 253 -5.15 11.86 4.66
C THR A 253 -4.69 10.40 4.67
N LEU A 254 -3.43 10.13 4.32
CA LEU A 254 -2.88 8.77 4.38
C LEU A 254 -2.98 8.14 5.78
N PRO A 255 -2.66 8.85 6.88
CA PRO A 255 -2.87 8.31 8.23
C PRO A 255 -4.34 8.02 8.56
N GLU A 256 -5.27 8.89 8.14
CA GLU A 256 -6.71 8.65 8.35
C GLU A 256 -7.20 7.46 7.56
N MET A 257 -6.76 7.27 6.31
CA MET A 257 -7.08 6.09 5.49
C MET A 257 -6.64 4.80 6.20
N ILE A 258 -5.45 4.77 6.85
CA ILE A 258 -4.99 3.62 7.63
C ILE A 258 -5.95 3.35 8.80
N GLU A 259 -6.38 4.38 9.53
CA GLU A 259 -7.28 4.20 10.69
C GLU A 259 -8.71 3.83 10.25
N TRP A 260 -9.20 4.32 9.11
CA TRP A 260 -10.44 3.82 8.51
C TRP A 260 -10.34 2.33 8.21
N LEU A 261 -9.24 1.88 7.60
CA LEU A 261 -9.02 0.45 7.33
C LEU A 261 -8.91 -0.37 8.63
N ARG A 262 -8.39 0.19 9.73
CA ARG A 262 -8.40 -0.47 11.05
C ARG A 262 -9.81 -0.70 11.59
N LEU A 263 -10.73 0.21 11.35
CA LEU A 263 -12.13 0.10 11.76
C LEU A 263 -12.91 -0.91 10.91
N CYS A 264 -12.55 -1.09 9.65
CA CYS A 264 -13.27 -2.00 8.74
C CYS A 264 -13.06 -3.47 9.11
N ASP A 265 -14.08 -4.28 8.89
CA ASP A 265 -14.05 -5.73 9.07
C ASP A 265 -13.42 -6.43 7.86
N LEU A 266 -13.62 -5.85 6.67
CA LEU A 266 -13.13 -6.37 5.40
C LEU A 266 -12.94 -5.25 4.38
N MET A 267 -12.07 -5.48 3.40
CA MET A 267 -11.86 -4.58 2.27
C MET A 267 -12.10 -5.30 0.93
N VAL A 268 -12.80 -4.64 0.00
CA VAL A 268 -12.82 -5.02 -1.42
C VAL A 268 -12.06 -3.96 -2.20
N THR A 269 -11.05 -4.39 -2.96
CA THR A 269 -10.07 -3.47 -3.52
C THR A 269 -9.54 -3.93 -4.88
N ASN A 270 -9.21 -2.97 -5.72
CA ASN A 270 -8.34 -3.20 -6.87
C ASN A 270 -6.87 -3.39 -6.43
N ASP A 271 -5.99 -3.83 -7.35
CA ASP A 271 -4.54 -3.87 -7.13
C ASP A 271 -3.97 -2.45 -7.00
N THR A 272 -3.89 -1.94 -5.77
CA THR A 272 -3.50 -0.56 -5.45
C THR A 272 -2.86 -0.44 -4.06
N GLY A 273 -2.29 0.74 -3.74
CA GLY A 273 -1.59 0.98 -2.48
C GLY A 273 -2.37 0.64 -1.21
N PRO A 274 -3.63 1.07 -1.04
CA PRO A 274 -4.45 0.74 0.12
C PRO A 274 -4.67 -0.77 0.35
N MET A 275 -4.65 -1.61 -0.68
CA MET A 275 -4.67 -3.07 -0.54
C MET A 275 -3.52 -3.57 0.34
N HIS A 276 -2.31 -3.04 0.12
CA HIS A 276 -1.13 -3.43 0.90
C HIS A 276 -1.22 -2.94 2.34
N VAL A 277 -1.87 -1.79 2.56
CA VAL A 277 -2.16 -1.29 3.91
C VAL A 277 -3.11 -2.24 4.64
N ALA A 278 -4.21 -2.65 4.01
CA ALA A 278 -5.15 -3.61 4.60
C ALA A 278 -4.47 -4.95 4.93
N ALA A 279 -3.66 -5.47 4.00
CA ALA A 279 -2.88 -6.70 4.23
C ALA A 279 -1.90 -6.55 5.40
N ALA A 280 -1.17 -5.42 5.49
CA ALA A 280 -0.25 -5.10 6.59
C ALA A 280 -0.96 -4.95 7.94
N LEU A 281 -2.21 -4.54 7.95
CA LEU A 281 -3.07 -4.47 9.14
C LEU A 281 -3.67 -5.83 9.52
N GLY A 282 -3.43 -6.89 8.75
CA GLY A 282 -4.06 -8.19 8.94
C GLY A 282 -5.56 -8.20 8.66
N LYS A 283 -6.08 -7.16 7.98
CA LYS A 283 -7.52 -7.09 7.66
C LYS A 283 -7.88 -8.07 6.55
N PRO A 284 -8.96 -8.84 6.71
CA PRO A 284 -9.49 -9.64 5.61
C PRO A 284 -9.76 -8.77 4.39
N LEU A 285 -9.40 -9.25 3.20
CA LEU A 285 -9.66 -8.49 1.99
C LEU A 285 -9.98 -9.42 0.81
N ILE A 286 -10.66 -8.87 -0.20
CA ILE A 286 -10.81 -9.45 -1.53
C ILE A 286 -10.15 -8.51 -2.51
N ALA A 287 -9.09 -8.97 -3.17
CA ALA A 287 -8.31 -8.19 -4.13
C ALA A 287 -8.66 -8.60 -5.57
N LEU A 288 -9.00 -7.61 -6.39
CA LEU A 288 -9.40 -7.82 -7.79
C LEU A 288 -8.20 -7.57 -8.70
N PHE A 289 -7.76 -8.63 -9.38
CA PHE A 289 -6.58 -8.59 -10.21
C PHE A 289 -6.92 -8.82 -11.69
N GLY A 290 -6.35 -8.00 -12.55
CA GLY A 290 -6.46 -8.12 -14.00
C GLY A 290 -5.06 -8.25 -14.64
N PRO A 291 -4.41 -7.12 -15.00
CA PRO A 291 -3.18 -7.13 -15.80
C PRO A 291 -1.91 -7.53 -15.05
N THR A 292 -1.95 -7.64 -13.73
CA THR A 292 -0.76 -7.81 -12.88
C THR A 292 -0.66 -9.22 -12.29
N GLU A 293 0.56 -9.57 -11.82
CA GLU A 293 0.86 -10.88 -11.26
C GLU A 293 0.76 -10.84 -9.72
N PRO A 294 -0.28 -11.46 -9.11
CA PRO A 294 -0.49 -11.39 -7.66
C PRO A 294 0.63 -12.00 -6.83
N ARG A 295 1.34 -13.02 -7.34
CA ARG A 295 2.48 -13.62 -6.63
C ARG A 295 3.60 -12.62 -6.39
N ARG A 296 3.74 -11.61 -7.27
CA ARG A 296 4.76 -10.55 -7.12
C ARG A 296 4.34 -9.42 -6.18
N THR A 297 3.09 -9.00 -6.28
CA THR A 297 2.60 -7.75 -5.67
C THR A 297 1.19 -7.89 -5.12
N GLY A 298 0.71 -9.08 -4.85
CA GLY A 298 -0.60 -9.28 -4.23
C GLY A 298 -0.61 -8.92 -2.73
N PRO A 299 -1.74 -9.12 -2.06
CA PRO A 299 -1.84 -8.91 -0.62
C PRO A 299 -0.97 -9.93 0.12
N TYR A 300 0.08 -9.48 0.79
CA TYR A 300 1.03 -10.37 1.45
C TYR A 300 0.37 -11.18 2.56
N GLY A 301 0.54 -12.50 2.50
CA GLY A 301 -0.10 -13.43 3.44
C GLY A 301 -1.58 -13.72 3.16
N GLN A 302 -2.15 -13.18 2.06
CA GLN A 302 -3.58 -13.35 1.71
C GLN A 302 -3.78 -13.58 0.18
N LEU A 303 -2.85 -14.26 -0.49
CA LEU A 303 -2.95 -14.50 -1.94
C LEU A 303 -4.17 -15.34 -2.32
N GLU A 304 -4.68 -16.18 -1.43
CA GLU A 304 -5.91 -16.95 -1.60
C GLU A 304 -7.17 -16.07 -1.72
N ASN A 305 -7.08 -14.81 -1.31
CA ASN A 305 -8.16 -13.83 -1.38
C ASN A 305 -8.13 -12.99 -2.68
N VAL A 306 -7.22 -13.32 -3.58
CA VAL A 306 -7.19 -12.70 -4.89
C VAL A 306 -8.26 -13.33 -5.79
N LEU A 307 -9.09 -12.49 -6.40
CA LEU A 307 -10.03 -12.87 -7.44
C LEU A 307 -9.52 -12.39 -8.79
N ARG A 308 -9.37 -13.32 -9.71
CA ARG A 308 -8.83 -13.10 -11.04
C ARG A 308 -9.52 -14.03 -12.03
N ILE A 309 -9.72 -13.54 -13.26
CA ILE A 309 -10.15 -14.38 -14.39
C ILE A 309 -8.91 -14.74 -15.21
N ASP A 310 -8.77 -16.03 -15.51
CA ASP A 310 -7.68 -16.50 -16.36
C ASP A 310 -8.00 -16.22 -17.83
N LEU A 311 -7.19 -15.34 -18.42
CA LEU A 311 -7.22 -15.02 -19.84
C LEU A 311 -5.83 -15.25 -20.44
N PRO A 312 -5.74 -15.62 -21.73
CA PRO A 312 -4.43 -15.85 -22.38
C PRO A 312 -3.49 -14.64 -22.31
N CYS A 313 -4.03 -13.42 -22.21
CA CYS A 313 -3.25 -12.20 -22.12
C CYS A 313 -2.87 -11.80 -20.67
N SER A 314 -3.42 -12.44 -19.64
CA SER A 314 -3.22 -12.04 -18.24
C SER A 314 -2.27 -13.01 -17.50
N PRO A 315 -1.22 -12.48 -16.81
CA PRO A 315 -0.90 -11.07 -16.57
C PRO A 315 -0.13 -10.43 -17.75
N CYS A 316 -0.64 -9.35 -18.30
CA CYS A 316 0.03 -8.64 -19.40
C CYS A 316 1.00 -7.54 -18.94
N LEU A 317 0.91 -7.09 -17.68
CA LEU A 317 1.73 -6.03 -17.06
C LEU A 317 1.67 -4.69 -17.81
N LYS A 318 0.54 -4.36 -18.46
CA LYS A 318 0.36 -3.16 -19.29
C LYS A 318 -0.66 -2.21 -18.69
N GLY A 319 -0.37 -0.91 -18.76
CA GLY A 319 -1.29 0.17 -18.38
C GLY A 319 -2.36 0.45 -19.44
N HIS A 320 -2.25 -0.14 -20.64
CA HIS A 320 -3.21 -0.05 -21.74
C HIS A 320 -3.64 -1.45 -22.16
N CYS A 321 -4.94 -1.65 -22.34
CA CYS A 321 -5.48 -2.92 -22.77
C CYS A 321 -5.52 -2.99 -24.30
N ALA A 322 -4.87 -4.00 -24.87
CA ALA A 322 -4.92 -4.33 -26.31
C ALA A 322 -5.72 -5.60 -26.60
N TRP A 323 -6.46 -6.11 -25.62
CA TRP A 323 -7.28 -7.30 -25.78
C TRP A 323 -8.55 -7.00 -26.60
N LYS A 324 -9.10 -8.00 -27.27
CA LYS A 324 -10.28 -7.88 -28.12
C LYS A 324 -11.46 -7.22 -27.38
N ASN A 325 -11.70 -7.64 -26.15
CA ASN A 325 -12.68 -7.02 -25.26
C ASN A 325 -11.91 -6.23 -24.17
N PRO A 326 -11.84 -4.89 -24.23
CA PRO A 326 -11.05 -4.10 -23.31
C PRO A 326 -11.37 -4.39 -21.84
N ASN A 327 -10.33 -4.62 -21.04
CA ASN A 327 -10.41 -4.90 -19.60
C ASN A 327 -11.27 -6.12 -19.21
N GLU A 328 -11.47 -7.08 -20.11
CA GLU A 328 -12.27 -8.30 -19.87
C GLU A 328 -11.82 -9.04 -18.60
N CYS A 329 -10.53 -9.04 -18.28
CA CYS A 329 -9.97 -9.66 -17.08
C CYS A 329 -10.58 -9.13 -15.77
N LEU A 330 -11.09 -7.87 -15.76
CA LEU A 330 -11.81 -7.29 -14.63
C LEU A 330 -13.32 -7.23 -14.88
N ASN A 331 -13.74 -6.90 -16.11
CA ASN A 331 -15.16 -6.78 -16.45
C ASN A 331 -15.91 -8.12 -16.30
N ALA A 332 -15.24 -9.25 -16.52
CA ALA A 332 -15.83 -10.57 -16.33
C ALA A 332 -15.95 -11.00 -14.85
N ILE A 333 -15.32 -10.29 -13.92
CA ILE A 333 -15.56 -10.51 -12.49
C ILE A 333 -16.92 -9.89 -12.15
N SER A 334 -17.93 -10.72 -11.93
CA SER A 334 -19.27 -10.21 -11.60
C SER A 334 -19.39 -9.80 -10.13
N PRO A 335 -20.29 -8.86 -9.80
CA PRO A 335 -20.62 -8.51 -8.40
C PRO A 335 -21.00 -9.73 -7.56
N ALA A 336 -21.70 -10.70 -8.12
CA ALA A 336 -22.09 -11.94 -7.44
C ALA A 336 -20.88 -12.80 -7.04
N MET A 337 -19.87 -12.92 -7.90
CA MET A 337 -18.63 -13.63 -7.56
C MET A 337 -17.92 -12.99 -6.38
N VAL A 338 -17.83 -11.66 -6.35
CA VAL A 338 -17.20 -10.92 -5.25
C VAL A 338 -18.04 -11.06 -3.98
N PHE A 339 -19.36 -10.91 -4.08
CA PHE A 339 -20.30 -11.06 -2.96
C PHE A 339 -20.12 -12.41 -2.26
N GLU A 340 -20.07 -13.51 -3.02
CA GLU A 340 -19.89 -14.86 -2.46
C GLU A 340 -18.54 -15.02 -1.74
N ARG A 341 -17.47 -14.39 -2.26
CA ARG A 341 -16.17 -14.41 -1.60
C ARG A 341 -16.20 -13.62 -0.28
N VAL A 342 -16.79 -12.42 -0.28
CA VAL A 342 -16.93 -11.57 0.91
C VAL A 342 -17.81 -12.28 1.95
N ARG A 343 -18.97 -12.83 1.55
CA ARG A 343 -19.90 -13.56 2.43
C ARG A 343 -19.20 -14.70 3.18
N ARG A 344 -18.37 -15.49 2.49
CA ARG A 344 -17.59 -16.58 3.12
C ARG A 344 -16.57 -16.08 4.14
N ARG A 345 -16.01 -14.88 3.94
CA ARG A 345 -15.04 -14.29 4.88
C ARG A 345 -15.68 -13.61 6.08
N LEU A 346 -16.92 -13.15 5.95
CA LEU A 346 -17.71 -12.56 7.04
C LEU A 346 -18.52 -13.62 7.83
N ALA A 347 -18.63 -14.84 7.31
CA ALA A 347 -19.25 -15.92 8.06
C ALA A 347 -18.40 -16.26 9.29
N PRO A 348 -19.01 -16.49 10.47
CA PRO A 348 -18.25 -16.98 11.63
C PRO A 348 -17.66 -18.36 11.31
N VAL A 349 -16.44 -18.57 11.74
CA VAL A 349 -15.77 -19.89 11.76
C VAL A 349 -16.40 -20.75 12.86
#